data_7f0a5b6c564d020c23c1d8aa67c02264
#
_entry.id   7f0a5b6c564d020c23c1d8aa67c02264
#
_cell.length_a   1.000
_cell.length_b   1.000
_cell.length_c   1.000
_cell.angle_alpha   90.00
_cell.angle_beta   90.00
_cell.angle_gamma   90.00
#
_symmetry.space_group_name_H-M   'P 1'
#
loop_
_entity.id
_entity.type
_entity.pdbx_description
1 polymer ?
#
loop_
_entity_poly.entity_id
_entity_poly.type
_entity_poly.pdbx_seq_one_letter_code
_entity_poly.pdbx_strand_id
1 'polypeptide(L)'
;AEDSGKPVYRFIKRLVDIVASLLGLIVLSPVFIILAVIIRMSDGGSVFYGHTRVGYKGKKISVYKFRSMKTNAGDLEKILTPEQLEQYVKEFKIDNDPRITKIGGFLRKTSLDELPQLINILKGELSIVGPRPIVEKETEIYGKDIAKLLSVKPGLTGYWQAYARNNATYESGERQRMEMYYVEHCSLWMDIKILFRTVFSVIREDGAQ
;
A
#
# COMPACT_ATOMS: atom_id res chain seq x y z
N ALA A 1 5.91 21.83 12.04
CA ALA A 1 6.29 21.59 10.66
C ALA A 1 5.31 22.37 9.80
N GLU A 2 5.79 23.42 9.17
CA GLU A 2 5.02 24.25 8.27
C GLU A 2 4.53 23.39 7.11
N ASP A 3 3.24 23.41 6.97
CA ASP A 3 2.47 22.82 5.90
C ASP A 3 2.94 23.50 4.61
N SER A 4 3.86 22.84 3.88
CA SER A 4 4.57 23.40 2.73
C SER A 4 3.60 24.09 1.77
N GLY A 5 3.83 25.38 1.52
CA GLY A 5 2.97 26.31 0.80
C GLY A 5 2.69 25.98 -0.67
N LYS A 6 1.97 24.88 -0.92
CA LYS A 6 1.52 24.48 -2.25
C LYS A 6 -0.01 24.23 -2.28
N PRO A 7 -0.86 25.22 -1.95
CA PRO A 7 -2.30 25.00 -1.86
C PRO A 7 -2.91 24.60 -3.21
N VAL A 8 -2.43 25.19 -4.31
CA VAL A 8 -2.90 24.85 -5.67
C VAL A 8 -2.55 23.41 -6.03
N TYR A 9 -1.32 22.96 -5.75
CA TYR A 9 -0.91 21.56 -5.95
C TYR A 9 -1.83 20.60 -5.18
N ARG A 10 -2.09 20.86 -3.91
CA ARG A 10 -2.96 20.00 -3.10
C ARG A 10 -4.38 19.95 -3.60
N PHE A 11 -4.91 21.10 -4.04
CA PHE A 11 -6.26 21.18 -4.59
C PHE A 11 -6.36 20.34 -5.87
N ILE A 12 -5.45 20.56 -6.83
CA ILE A 12 -5.43 19.80 -8.10
C ILE A 12 -5.21 18.31 -7.83
N LYS A 13 -4.26 17.97 -6.97
CA LYS A 13 -4.00 16.58 -6.57
C LYS A 13 -5.25 15.92 -5.99
N ARG A 14 -5.96 16.61 -5.09
CA ARG A 14 -7.18 16.08 -4.49
C ARG A 14 -8.29 15.87 -5.52
N LEU A 15 -8.44 16.80 -6.47
CA LEU A 15 -9.41 16.68 -7.57
C LEU A 15 -9.08 15.45 -8.44
N VAL A 16 -7.82 15.28 -8.81
CA VAL A 16 -7.34 14.10 -9.57
C VAL A 16 -7.59 12.81 -8.78
N ASP A 17 -7.26 12.78 -7.49
CA ASP A 17 -7.50 11.63 -6.60
C ASP A 17 -8.98 11.21 -6.62
N ILE A 18 -9.90 12.18 -6.49
CA ILE A 18 -11.34 11.89 -6.46
C ILE A 18 -11.81 11.37 -7.82
N VAL A 19 -11.50 12.09 -8.90
CA VAL A 19 -11.96 11.73 -10.24
C VAL A 19 -11.42 10.39 -10.67
N ALA A 20 -10.11 10.16 -10.52
CA ALA A 20 -9.49 8.91 -10.94
C ALA A 20 -9.96 7.71 -10.08
N SER A 21 -10.15 7.89 -8.77
CA SER A 21 -10.66 6.82 -7.91
C SER A 21 -12.12 6.48 -8.19
N LEU A 22 -12.95 7.48 -8.45
CA LEU A 22 -14.35 7.28 -8.81
C LEU A 22 -14.47 6.54 -10.14
N LEU A 23 -13.77 7.01 -11.17
CA LEU A 23 -13.71 6.33 -12.47
C LEU A 23 -13.15 4.92 -12.36
N GLY A 24 -12.07 4.75 -11.57
CA GLY A 24 -11.49 3.44 -11.30
C GLY A 24 -12.47 2.47 -10.67
N LEU A 25 -13.23 2.90 -9.66
CA LEU A 25 -14.26 2.07 -9.02
C LEU A 25 -15.40 1.71 -9.98
N ILE A 26 -15.84 2.65 -10.82
CA ILE A 26 -16.91 2.38 -11.80
C ILE A 26 -16.42 1.39 -12.86
N VAL A 27 -15.28 1.65 -13.49
CA VAL A 27 -14.73 0.81 -14.58
C VAL A 27 -14.34 -0.58 -14.06
N LEU A 28 -13.76 -0.67 -12.87
CA LEU A 28 -13.32 -1.94 -12.28
C LEU A 28 -14.42 -2.64 -11.48
N SER A 29 -15.64 -2.09 -11.40
CA SER A 29 -16.73 -2.72 -10.63
C SER A 29 -17.03 -4.18 -11.04
N PRO A 30 -17.01 -4.59 -12.33
CA PRO A 30 -17.17 -6.01 -12.67
C PRO A 30 -16.04 -6.89 -12.09
N VAL A 31 -14.80 -6.38 -12.12
CA VAL A 31 -13.64 -7.09 -11.53
C VAL A 31 -13.81 -7.23 -10.03
N PHE A 32 -14.25 -6.17 -9.34
CA PHE A 32 -14.54 -6.21 -7.90
C PHE A 32 -15.57 -7.28 -7.55
N ILE A 33 -16.65 -7.38 -8.33
CA ILE A 33 -17.72 -8.38 -8.09
C ILE A 33 -17.15 -9.79 -8.30
N ILE A 34 -16.45 -10.04 -9.41
CA ILE A 34 -15.86 -11.35 -9.73
C ILE A 34 -14.89 -11.77 -8.61
N LEU A 35 -13.97 -10.89 -8.23
CA LEU A 35 -13.00 -11.18 -7.16
C LEU A 35 -13.69 -11.39 -5.82
N ALA A 36 -14.72 -10.61 -5.49
CA ALA A 36 -15.49 -10.78 -4.26
C ALA A 36 -16.14 -12.16 -4.18
N VAL A 37 -16.74 -12.63 -5.27
CA VAL A 37 -17.36 -13.97 -5.35
C VAL A 37 -16.29 -15.06 -5.17
N ILE A 38 -15.18 -14.98 -5.92
CA ILE A 38 -14.10 -15.99 -5.85
C ILE A 38 -13.51 -16.06 -4.43
N ILE A 39 -13.21 -14.89 -3.82
CA ILE A 39 -12.65 -14.83 -2.46
C ILE A 39 -13.65 -15.43 -1.45
N ARG A 40 -14.92 -15.08 -1.58
CA ARG A 40 -15.98 -15.61 -0.69
C ARG A 40 -16.12 -17.12 -0.79
N MET A 41 -16.01 -17.65 -2.01
CA MET A 41 -16.13 -19.10 -2.28
C MET A 41 -14.89 -19.88 -1.84
N SER A 42 -13.73 -19.24 -1.67
CA SER A 42 -12.48 -19.94 -1.36
C SER A 42 -12.46 -20.56 0.05
N ASP A 43 -13.00 -19.87 1.06
CA ASP A 43 -13.01 -20.31 2.46
C ASP A 43 -14.17 -19.72 3.29
N GLY A 44 -15.17 -19.11 2.65
CA GLY A 44 -16.37 -18.59 3.30
C GLY A 44 -16.18 -17.32 4.14
N GLY A 45 -14.95 -16.79 4.26
CA GLY A 45 -14.65 -15.62 5.07
C GLY A 45 -14.97 -14.27 4.41
N SER A 46 -14.58 -13.16 5.06
CA SER A 46 -14.81 -11.80 4.54
C SER A 46 -14.06 -11.57 3.22
N VAL A 47 -14.64 -10.79 2.32
CA VAL A 47 -14.04 -10.42 1.05
C VAL A 47 -12.92 -9.39 1.25
N PHE A 48 -13.16 -8.45 2.16
CA PHE A 48 -12.25 -7.35 2.44
C PHE A 48 -11.52 -7.55 3.76
N TYR A 49 -10.30 -7.01 3.79
CA TYR A 49 -9.47 -6.92 4.98
C TYR A 49 -8.99 -5.47 5.15
N GLY A 50 -9.03 -4.97 6.36
CA GLY A 50 -8.53 -3.64 6.70
C GLY A 50 -7.28 -3.75 7.55
N HIS A 51 -6.19 -3.14 7.08
CA HIS A 51 -4.93 -3.09 7.83
C HIS A 51 -4.75 -1.70 8.44
N THR A 52 -4.64 -1.64 9.77
CA THR A 52 -4.41 -0.38 10.47
C THR A 52 -3.03 0.18 10.14
N ARG A 53 -3.00 1.43 9.70
CA ARG A 53 -1.81 2.17 9.31
C ARG A 53 -1.83 3.58 9.91
N VAL A 54 -0.66 4.21 9.96
CA VAL A 54 -0.52 5.63 10.32
C VAL A 54 -0.62 6.45 9.05
N GLY A 55 -1.60 7.33 9.00
CA GLY A 55 -1.89 8.20 7.88
C GLY A 55 -1.51 9.67 8.14
N TYR A 56 -2.08 10.56 7.33
CA TYR A 56 -1.83 11.99 7.38
C TYR A 56 -2.00 12.56 8.79
N LYS A 57 -1.02 13.33 9.26
CA LYS A 57 -0.97 13.94 10.61
C LYS A 57 -1.10 12.92 11.75
N GLY A 58 -0.63 11.70 11.55
CA GLY A 58 -0.63 10.67 12.58
C GLY A 58 -1.99 9.99 12.82
N LYS A 59 -3.00 10.27 12.01
CA LYS A 59 -4.32 9.63 12.17
C LYS A 59 -4.23 8.15 11.82
N LYS A 60 -4.78 7.29 12.67
CA LYS A 60 -4.93 5.86 12.35
C LYS A 60 -6.00 5.70 11.26
N ILE A 61 -5.63 5.00 10.19
CA ILE A 61 -6.51 4.69 9.05
C ILE A 61 -6.56 3.19 8.83
N SER A 62 -7.68 2.69 8.32
CA SER A 62 -7.81 1.29 7.89
C SER A 62 -7.63 1.21 6.39
N VAL A 63 -6.48 0.71 5.94
CA VAL A 63 -6.17 0.54 4.51
C VAL A 63 -6.86 -0.72 4.02
N TYR A 64 -7.82 -0.57 3.10
CA TYR A 64 -8.62 -1.68 2.59
C TYR A 64 -7.87 -2.48 1.53
N LYS A 65 -8.00 -3.80 1.61
CA LYS A 65 -7.49 -4.74 0.62
C LYS A 65 -8.50 -5.86 0.38
N PHE A 66 -8.41 -6.52 -0.75
CA PHE A 66 -9.01 -7.84 -0.86
C PHE A 66 -8.24 -8.82 0.03
N ARG A 67 -8.97 -9.71 0.69
CA ARG A 67 -8.36 -10.72 1.53
C ARG A 67 -7.60 -11.74 0.69
N SER A 68 -6.32 -11.84 0.93
CA SER A 68 -5.39 -12.76 0.26
C SER A 68 -4.94 -13.92 1.15
N MET A 69 -5.28 -13.89 2.44
CA MET A 69 -4.94 -14.92 3.42
C MET A 69 -6.16 -15.67 3.92
N LYS A 70 -5.96 -16.88 4.43
CA LYS A 70 -6.97 -17.71 5.09
C LYS A 70 -7.59 -16.99 6.29
N THR A 71 -8.80 -17.35 6.66
CA THR A 71 -9.52 -16.74 7.80
C THR A 71 -8.79 -16.91 9.14
N ASN A 72 -8.07 -18.01 9.30
CA ASN A 72 -7.28 -18.33 10.50
C ASN A 72 -5.82 -17.87 10.42
N ALA A 73 -5.45 -17.01 9.46
CA ALA A 73 -4.05 -16.56 9.24
C ALA A 73 -3.38 -15.91 10.47
N GLY A 74 -4.17 -15.49 11.47
CA GLY A 74 -3.68 -14.97 12.74
C GLY A 74 -3.14 -16.03 13.70
N ASP A 75 -3.51 -17.30 13.53
CA ASP A 75 -3.08 -18.41 14.40
C ASP A 75 -1.67 -18.89 14.00
N LEU A 76 -0.67 -18.01 14.17
CA LEU A 76 0.69 -18.22 13.67
C LEU A 76 1.29 -19.53 14.14
N GLU A 77 1.18 -19.84 15.45
CA GLU A 77 1.76 -21.05 16.06
C GLU A 77 1.14 -22.36 15.54
N LYS A 78 -0.10 -22.30 15.02
CA LYS A 78 -0.78 -23.47 14.46
C LYS A 78 -0.51 -23.71 12.98
N ILE A 79 -0.06 -22.67 12.27
CA ILE A 79 0.06 -22.71 10.81
C ILE A 79 1.51 -22.71 10.36
N LEU A 80 2.37 -22.02 11.09
CA LEU A 80 3.76 -21.84 10.75
C LEU A 80 4.65 -22.90 11.40
N THR A 81 5.68 -23.34 10.69
CA THR A 81 6.75 -24.11 11.32
C THR A 81 7.58 -23.21 12.23
N PRO A 82 8.36 -23.78 13.20
CA PRO A 82 9.25 -22.99 14.04
C PRO A 82 10.20 -22.08 13.24
N GLU A 83 10.74 -22.56 12.14
CA GLU A 83 11.65 -21.83 11.24
C GLU A 83 10.91 -20.66 10.56
N GLN A 84 9.67 -20.90 10.07
CA GLN A 84 8.83 -19.86 9.46
C GLN A 84 8.41 -18.81 10.50
N LEU A 85 8.18 -19.21 11.74
CA LEU A 85 7.85 -18.28 12.81
C LEU A 85 9.04 -17.39 13.14
N GLU A 86 10.25 -17.96 13.20
CA GLU A 86 11.49 -17.18 13.40
C GLU A 86 11.73 -16.20 12.25
N GLN A 87 11.55 -16.62 10.99
CA GLN A 87 11.64 -15.76 9.82
C GLN A 87 10.61 -14.61 9.91
N TYR A 88 9.37 -14.94 10.26
CA TYR A 88 8.30 -13.94 10.39
C TYR A 88 8.60 -12.88 11.47
N VAL A 89 9.16 -13.29 12.59
CA VAL A 89 9.54 -12.35 13.69
C VAL A 89 10.65 -11.39 13.25
N LYS A 90 11.59 -11.86 12.41
CA LYS A 90 12.72 -11.06 11.93
C LYS A 90 12.34 -10.12 10.77
N GLU A 91 11.59 -10.64 9.79
CA GLU A 91 11.41 -9.99 8.50
C GLU A 91 9.96 -9.54 8.24
N PHE A 92 9.01 -9.94 9.08
CA PHE A 92 7.56 -9.77 8.86
C PHE A 92 7.07 -10.32 7.52
N LYS A 93 7.88 -11.17 6.88
CA LYS A 93 7.64 -11.83 5.60
C LYS A 93 8.06 -13.30 5.73
N ILE A 94 7.36 -14.17 5.01
CA ILE A 94 7.69 -15.60 4.93
C ILE A 94 7.68 -15.98 3.46
N ASP A 95 8.72 -16.66 3.02
CA ASP A 95 8.76 -17.24 1.69
C ASP A 95 7.80 -18.44 1.62
N ASN A 96 6.99 -18.51 0.56
CA ASN A 96 5.95 -19.52 0.40
C ASN A 96 4.98 -19.60 1.60
N ASP A 97 4.50 -18.46 2.07
CA ASP A 97 3.64 -18.32 3.25
C ASP A 97 2.38 -19.20 3.14
N PRO A 98 2.23 -20.24 4.00
CA PRO A 98 1.12 -21.20 3.94
C PRO A 98 -0.25 -20.59 4.28
N ARG A 99 -0.27 -19.34 4.80
CA ARG A 99 -1.47 -18.58 5.10
C ARG A 99 -2.11 -17.99 3.86
N ILE A 100 -1.34 -17.85 2.77
CA ILE A 100 -1.85 -17.26 1.52
C ILE A 100 -2.74 -18.28 0.82
N THR A 101 -3.94 -17.86 0.40
CA THR A 101 -4.83 -18.69 -0.43
C THR A 101 -4.33 -18.74 -1.87
N LYS A 102 -4.76 -19.73 -2.67
CA LYS A 102 -4.39 -19.80 -4.09
C LYS A 102 -4.77 -18.52 -4.85
N ILE A 103 -5.99 -18.03 -4.64
CA ILE A 103 -6.43 -16.75 -5.22
C ILE A 103 -5.65 -15.58 -4.63
N GLY A 104 -5.31 -15.63 -3.34
CA GLY A 104 -4.50 -14.63 -2.67
C GLY A 104 -3.12 -14.47 -3.26
N GLY A 105 -2.48 -15.56 -3.67
CA GLY A 105 -1.19 -15.53 -4.38
C GLY A 105 -1.30 -14.79 -5.72
N PHE A 106 -2.34 -15.09 -6.51
CA PHE A 106 -2.62 -14.36 -7.75
C PHE A 106 -2.86 -12.87 -7.51
N LEU A 107 -3.71 -12.54 -6.52
CA LEU A 107 -4.03 -11.15 -6.18
C LEU A 107 -2.79 -10.35 -5.80
N ARG A 108 -1.89 -10.93 -5.00
CA ARG A 108 -0.64 -10.28 -4.59
C ARG A 108 0.32 -10.09 -5.76
N LYS A 109 0.49 -11.13 -6.59
CA LYS A 109 1.35 -11.06 -7.78
C LYS A 109 0.90 -9.98 -8.75
N THR A 110 -0.41 -9.80 -8.92
CA THR A 110 -1.00 -8.79 -9.81
C THR A 110 -1.30 -7.45 -9.13
N SER A 111 -1.05 -7.32 -7.83
CA SER A 111 -1.42 -6.15 -7.00
C SER A 111 -2.93 -5.82 -7.03
N LEU A 112 -3.78 -6.75 -7.48
CA LEU A 112 -5.24 -6.58 -7.49
C LEU A 112 -5.82 -6.55 -6.07
N ASP A 113 -5.12 -7.12 -5.08
CA ASP A 113 -5.52 -7.04 -3.68
C ASP A 113 -5.59 -5.60 -3.16
N GLU A 114 -4.90 -4.66 -3.79
CA GLU A 114 -4.83 -3.26 -3.38
C GLU A 114 -5.94 -2.37 -3.98
N LEU A 115 -6.71 -2.87 -4.96
CA LEU A 115 -7.79 -2.09 -5.60
C LEU A 115 -8.80 -1.47 -4.60
N PRO A 116 -9.19 -2.12 -3.48
CA PRO A 116 -10.10 -1.49 -2.51
C PRO A 116 -9.56 -0.22 -1.86
N GLN A 117 -8.26 0.08 -1.96
CA GLN A 117 -7.68 1.35 -1.50
C GLN A 117 -8.22 2.57 -2.26
N LEU A 118 -8.82 2.39 -3.45
CA LEU A 118 -9.54 3.45 -4.14
C LEU A 118 -10.65 4.06 -3.25
N ILE A 119 -11.25 3.26 -2.37
CA ILE A 119 -12.23 3.74 -1.39
C ILE A 119 -11.55 4.64 -0.34
N ASN A 120 -10.34 4.28 0.13
CA ASN A 120 -9.58 5.13 1.06
C ASN A 120 -9.19 6.46 0.40
N ILE A 121 -8.88 6.44 -0.90
CA ILE A 121 -8.56 7.66 -1.65
C ILE A 121 -9.79 8.56 -1.75
N LEU A 122 -10.96 8.02 -2.06
CA LEU A 122 -12.22 8.80 -2.07
C LEU A 122 -12.54 9.40 -0.70
N LYS A 123 -12.33 8.65 0.39
CA LYS A 123 -12.49 9.16 1.76
C LYS A 123 -11.45 10.24 2.10
N GLY A 124 -10.36 10.36 1.33
CA GLY A 124 -9.29 11.31 1.58
C GLY A 124 -8.28 10.86 2.63
N GLU A 125 -8.30 9.58 2.98
CA GLU A 125 -7.34 8.92 3.88
C GLU A 125 -6.02 8.63 3.18
N LEU A 126 -6.10 8.29 1.88
CA LEU A 126 -4.97 8.08 0.97
C LEU A 126 -5.02 9.07 -0.21
N SER A 127 -3.94 9.08 -0.98
CA SER A 127 -3.80 9.66 -2.31
C SER A 127 -3.41 8.56 -3.29
N ILE A 128 -3.54 8.79 -4.60
CA ILE A 128 -3.01 7.87 -5.60
C ILE A 128 -1.48 7.79 -5.48
N VAL A 129 -0.82 8.94 -5.39
CA VAL A 129 0.64 9.03 -5.24
C VAL A 129 0.98 9.64 -3.89
N GLY A 130 1.89 8.99 -3.17
CA GLY A 130 2.36 9.45 -1.85
C GLY A 130 3.34 8.44 -1.23
N PRO A 131 3.93 8.75 -0.08
CA PRO A 131 4.74 7.79 0.65
C PRO A 131 3.87 6.61 1.08
N ARG A 132 4.48 5.43 1.19
CA ARG A 132 3.73 4.23 1.62
C ARG A 132 3.15 4.41 3.02
N PRO A 133 1.88 4.03 3.25
CA PRO A 133 1.30 4.05 4.60
C PRO A 133 2.03 3.04 5.50
N ILE A 134 2.59 3.53 6.62
CA ILE A 134 3.41 2.77 7.55
C ILE A 134 2.58 2.20 8.72
N VAL A 135 3.06 1.11 9.35
CA VAL A 135 2.53 0.64 10.62
C VAL A 135 3.13 1.43 11.78
N GLU A 136 2.50 1.39 12.95
CA GLU A 136 2.94 2.15 14.12
C GLU A 136 4.39 1.84 14.52
N LYS A 137 4.81 0.58 14.44
CA LYS A 137 6.19 0.15 14.71
C LYS A 137 7.22 0.76 13.73
N GLU A 138 6.83 1.01 12.49
CA GLU A 138 7.70 1.63 11.48
C GLU A 138 7.94 3.13 11.76
N THR A 139 7.15 3.78 12.62
CA THR A 139 7.35 5.20 12.95
C THR A 139 8.69 5.47 13.62
N GLU A 140 9.20 4.53 14.40
CA GLU A 140 10.49 4.63 15.07
C GLU A 140 11.66 4.69 14.09
N ILE A 141 11.53 4.02 12.93
CA ILE A 141 12.55 3.98 11.87
C ILE A 141 12.81 5.38 11.29
N TYR A 142 11.78 6.23 11.26
CA TYR A 142 11.88 7.59 10.73
C TYR A 142 12.36 8.61 11.77
N GLY A 143 12.36 8.27 13.06
CA GLY A 143 12.87 9.12 14.15
C GLY A 143 12.34 10.56 14.05
N LYS A 144 13.25 11.55 13.96
CA LYS A 144 12.92 12.98 13.85
C LYS A 144 12.16 13.36 12.57
N ASP A 145 12.27 12.56 11.52
CA ASP A 145 11.67 12.85 10.21
C ASP A 145 10.19 12.38 10.12
N ILE A 146 9.69 11.66 11.13
CA ILE A 146 8.32 11.14 11.14
C ILE A 146 7.26 12.23 10.95
N ALA A 147 7.40 13.36 11.62
CA ALA A 147 6.45 14.48 11.51
C ALA A 147 6.38 15.02 10.06
N LYS A 148 7.52 15.04 9.38
CA LYS A 148 7.63 15.47 7.99
C LYS A 148 7.04 14.44 7.04
N LEU A 149 7.31 13.15 7.24
CA LEU A 149 6.68 12.07 6.49
C LEU A 149 5.16 12.15 6.56
N LEU A 150 4.62 12.34 7.76
CA LEU A 150 3.18 12.41 8.00
C LEU A 150 2.54 13.76 7.63
N SER A 151 3.32 14.73 7.15
CA SER A 151 2.80 16.02 6.66
C SER A 151 2.15 15.93 5.27
N VAL A 152 2.29 14.80 4.58
CA VAL A 152 1.62 14.50 3.32
C VAL A 152 0.73 13.26 3.46
N LYS A 153 -0.29 13.12 2.59
CA LYS A 153 -1.11 11.91 2.57
C LYS A 153 -0.30 10.73 2.05
N PRO A 154 -0.41 9.56 2.69
CA PRO A 154 0.18 8.34 2.14
C PRO A 154 -0.51 7.96 0.82
N GLY A 155 0.22 7.24 -0.03
CA GLY A 155 -0.20 6.89 -1.38
C GLY A 155 -0.48 5.40 -1.59
N LEU A 156 -1.30 5.10 -2.59
CA LEU A 156 -1.45 3.76 -3.17
C LEU A 156 -0.14 3.34 -3.84
N THR A 157 0.48 4.26 -4.58
CA THR A 157 1.85 4.14 -5.08
C THR A 157 2.70 5.33 -4.66
N GLY A 158 4.02 5.22 -4.79
CA GLY A 158 4.94 6.28 -4.38
C GLY A 158 6.31 6.15 -5.05
N TYR A 159 7.18 7.09 -4.73
CA TYR A 159 8.50 7.18 -5.33
C TYR A 159 9.32 5.90 -5.12
N TRP A 160 9.37 5.40 -3.88
CA TRP A 160 10.06 4.15 -3.58
C TRP A 160 9.45 2.95 -4.34
N GLN A 161 8.13 2.79 -4.34
CA GLN A 161 7.47 1.68 -5.02
C GLN A 161 7.71 1.69 -6.54
N ALA A 162 7.78 2.88 -7.14
CA ALA A 162 7.96 3.03 -8.58
C ALA A 162 9.41 2.81 -9.06
N TYR A 163 10.41 3.09 -8.19
CA TYR A 163 11.82 3.13 -8.62
C TYR A 163 12.71 2.06 -8.00
N ALA A 164 12.41 1.56 -6.80
CA ALA A 164 13.31 0.66 -6.08
C ALA A 164 12.59 -0.38 -5.19
N ARG A 165 11.38 -0.80 -5.55
CA ARG A 165 10.55 -1.71 -4.75
C ARG A 165 11.29 -2.95 -4.22
N ASN A 166 12.16 -3.53 -5.04
CA ASN A 166 12.87 -4.77 -4.71
C ASN A 166 14.29 -4.54 -4.18
N ASN A 167 14.85 -3.33 -4.33
CA ASN A 167 16.27 -3.07 -4.09
C ASN A 167 16.52 -2.18 -2.88
N ALA A 168 15.55 -1.40 -2.43
CA ALA A 168 15.69 -0.50 -1.29
C ALA A 168 15.01 -1.07 -0.04
N THR A 169 15.79 -1.26 1.00
CA THR A 169 15.33 -1.79 2.29
C THR A 169 15.33 -0.72 3.38
N TYR A 170 14.70 -1.00 4.51
CA TYR A 170 14.83 -0.16 5.70
C TYR A 170 16.24 -0.24 6.31
N GLU A 171 16.87 -1.41 6.26
CA GLU A 171 18.20 -1.64 6.78
C GLU A 171 19.26 -0.77 6.10
N SER A 172 19.18 -0.64 4.77
CA SER A 172 20.08 0.24 4.00
C SER A 172 19.80 1.74 4.20
N GLY A 173 18.66 2.11 4.79
CA GLY A 173 18.21 3.50 4.89
C GLY A 173 17.76 4.12 3.55
N GLU A 174 17.85 3.38 2.46
CA GLU A 174 17.56 3.88 1.12
C GLU A 174 16.06 4.12 0.93
N ARG A 175 15.23 3.21 1.46
CA ARG A 175 13.79 3.38 1.41
C ARG A 175 13.34 4.67 2.11
N GLN A 176 13.84 4.94 3.32
CA GLN A 176 13.52 6.18 4.04
C GLN A 176 13.93 7.40 3.25
N ARG A 177 15.15 7.39 2.66
CA ARG A 177 15.64 8.50 1.83
C ARG A 177 14.73 8.77 0.64
N MET A 178 14.26 7.72 -0.05
CA MET A 178 13.37 7.84 -1.20
C MET A 178 11.99 8.37 -0.81
N GLU A 179 11.43 7.91 0.31
CA GLU A 179 10.15 8.42 0.82
C GLU A 179 10.28 9.91 1.22
N MET A 180 11.35 10.28 1.92
CA MET A 180 11.61 11.67 2.29
C MET A 180 11.87 12.56 1.08
N TYR A 181 12.60 12.06 0.07
CA TYR A 181 12.81 12.78 -1.18
C TYR A 181 11.46 13.15 -1.85
N TYR A 182 10.51 12.21 -1.89
CA TYR A 182 9.17 12.52 -2.39
C TYR A 182 8.49 13.62 -1.57
N VAL A 183 8.51 13.53 -0.25
CA VAL A 183 7.86 14.50 0.64
C VAL A 183 8.40 15.92 0.40
N GLU A 184 9.71 16.05 0.16
CA GLU A 184 10.39 17.33 -0.06
C GLU A 184 10.11 17.91 -1.44
N HIS A 185 10.01 17.07 -2.47
CA HIS A 185 9.97 17.48 -3.87
C HIS A 185 8.63 17.21 -4.56
N CYS A 186 7.58 16.82 -3.80
CA CYS A 186 6.28 16.47 -4.38
C CYS A 186 5.74 17.60 -5.28
N SER A 187 5.30 17.24 -6.46
CA SER A 187 4.74 18.11 -7.49
C SER A 187 3.87 17.30 -8.44
N LEU A 188 2.97 17.96 -9.17
CA LEU A 188 2.14 17.28 -10.19
C LEU A 188 3.00 16.54 -11.22
N TRP A 189 4.12 17.12 -11.62
CA TRP A 189 5.03 16.48 -12.58
C TRP A 189 5.69 15.22 -12.01
N MET A 190 6.08 15.25 -10.74
CA MET A 190 6.61 14.08 -10.05
C MET A 190 5.56 12.99 -9.91
N ASP A 191 4.32 13.35 -9.54
CA ASP A 191 3.21 12.42 -9.44
C ASP A 191 2.95 11.72 -10.79
N ILE A 192 2.92 12.47 -11.89
CA ILE A 192 2.76 11.91 -13.25
C ILE A 192 3.88 10.92 -13.56
N LYS A 193 5.14 11.28 -13.32
CA LYS A 193 6.28 10.38 -13.55
C LYS A 193 6.17 9.07 -12.74
N ILE A 194 5.78 9.17 -11.47
CA ILE A 194 5.59 8.01 -10.61
C ILE A 194 4.47 7.11 -11.15
N LEU A 195 3.35 7.67 -11.58
CA LEU A 195 2.23 6.91 -12.16
C LEU A 195 2.67 6.13 -13.41
N PHE A 196 3.31 6.80 -14.36
CA PHE A 196 3.83 6.13 -15.56
C PHE A 196 4.80 5.00 -15.19
N ARG A 197 5.73 5.26 -14.28
CA ARG A 197 6.71 4.26 -13.86
C ARG A 197 6.04 3.07 -13.17
N THR A 198 5.05 3.32 -12.32
CA THR A 198 4.28 2.26 -11.65
C THR A 198 3.57 1.35 -12.64
N VAL A 199 2.91 1.92 -13.67
CA VAL A 199 2.25 1.13 -14.71
C VAL A 199 3.26 0.23 -15.43
N PHE A 200 4.43 0.76 -15.81
CA PHE A 200 5.48 -0.03 -16.44
C PHE A 200 6.02 -1.13 -15.53
N SER A 201 6.20 -0.85 -14.24
CA SER A 201 6.68 -1.81 -13.25
C SER A 201 5.71 -2.98 -13.06
N VAL A 202 4.41 -2.68 -13.03
CA VAL A 202 3.35 -3.71 -12.93
C VAL A 202 3.29 -4.58 -14.18
N ILE A 203 3.39 -3.97 -15.39
CA ILE A 203 3.33 -4.71 -16.66
C ILE A 203 4.55 -5.62 -16.85
N ARG A 204 5.73 -5.21 -16.41
CA ARG A 204 6.96 -6.00 -16.52
C ARG A 204 7.12 -7.11 -15.48
N GLU A 205 6.14 -7.30 -14.62
CA GLU A 205 6.22 -8.25 -13.49
C GLU A 205 7.42 -8.00 -12.54
N ASP A 206 8.05 -6.83 -12.58
CA ASP A 206 9.18 -6.47 -11.70
C ASP A 206 8.77 -6.33 -10.22
N GLY A 207 7.62 -6.83 -9.88
CA GLY A 207 7.00 -6.20 -8.73
C GLY A 207 6.63 -7.03 -7.57
N ALA A 208 6.19 -8.11 -7.47
CA ALA A 208 5.69 -8.71 -6.24
C ALA A 208 6.19 -10.16 -6.05
N GLN A 209 7.29 -10.28 -5.38
CA GLN A 209 7.63 -11.52 -4.66
C GLN A 209 7.25 -11.38 -3.20
#